data_f82508f6ca78b5a1b57b821d024facbf
#
_entry.id   f82508f6ca78b5a1b57b821d024facbf
#
_cell.length_a   1.000
_cell.length_b   1.000
_cell.length_c   1.000
_cell.angle_alpha   90.00
_cell.angle_beta   90.00
_cell.angle_gamma   90.00
#
_symmetry.space_group_name_H-M   'P 1'
#
loop_
_entity.id
_entity.type
_entity.pdbx_description
1 polymer ?
#
loop_
_entity_poly.entity_id
_entity_poly.type
_entity_poly.pdbx_seq_one_letter_code
_entity_poly.pdbx_strand_id
1 'polypeptide(L)'
;EVLFGKYPSSSLEISNALPLSIPSIPAGIPSDLIERRPDVKAAINKIEAASFEHVQSKRNLFPSFSLTATGGTSASDLNDILNGDYSVWNLGANITAPIFQSGRLRNNVKLKDSQLSISEIEAAKTMIRAFSEVEQALFVQSAIKEQLKAVSAAEQQSKAAYLLAFDRYQKGLTDLVTVLNSQNQWRNTQSLQISVQKNQIMSFTNLLLALGGNF
;
A
#
# COMPACT_ATOMS: atom_id res chain seq x y z
N GLU A 1 8.82 -14.16 -5.83
CA GLU A 1 9.57 -13.95 -7.08
C GLU A 1 8.71 -13.18 -8.10
N VAL A 2 7.47 -13.61 -8.37
CA VAL A 2 6.54 -12.92 -9.31
C VAL A 2 6.30 -11.46 -8.92
N LEU A 3 6.15 -11.15 -7.62
CA LEU A 3 6.00 -9.77 -7.12
C LEU A 3 7.23 -8.89 -7.36
N PHE A 4 8.40 -9.48 -7.54
CA PHE A 4 9.64 -8.77 -7.91
C PHE A 4 9.91 -8.77 -9.42
N GLY A 5 8.95 -9.22 -10.24
CA GLY A 5 9.12 -9.32 -11.70
C GLY A 5 10.15 -10.37 -12.13
N LYS A 6 10.52 -11.31 -11.26
CA LYS A 6 11.45 -12.39 -11.56
C LYS A 6 10.70 -13.67 -11.89
N TYR A 7 11.25 -14.46 -12.83
CA TYR A 7 10.72 -15.79 -13.13
C TYR A 7 10.81 -16.70 -11.90
N PRO A 8 9.76 -17.45 -11.55
CA PRO A 8 9.76 -18.35 -10.38
C PRO A 8 10.78 -19.46 -10.58
N SER A 9 11.92 -19.37 -9.91
CA SER A 9 13.03 -20.34 -10.01
C SER A 9 12.98 -21.42 -8.95
N SER A 10 12.03 -21.36 -8.00
CA SER A 10 11.92 -22.24 -6.82
C SER A 10 13.20 -22.35 -5.98
N SER A 11 14.15 -21.44 -6.14
CA SER A 11 15.43 -21.40 -5.42
C SER A 11 15.36 -20.55 -4.15
N LEU A 12 14.24 -20.61 -3.41
CA LEU A 12 14.14 -19.94 -2.10
C LEU A 12 14.96 -20.72 -1.07
N GLU A 13 15.99 -20.10 -0.54
CA GLU A 13 16.65 -20.57 0.68
C GLU A 13 15.66 -20.49 1.85
N ILE A 14 15.13 -21.65 2.24
CA ILE A 14 14.24 -21.74 3.39
C ILE A 14 15.09 -21.82 4.64
N SER A 15 15.03 -20.79 5.49
CA SER A 15 15.60 -20.85 6.82
C SER A 15 14.86 -21.89 7.67
N ASN A 16 15.60 -22.82 8.28
CA ASN A 16 15.05 -23.87 9.15
C ASN A 16 14.62 -23.33 10.54
N ALA A 17 14.80 -22.05 10.82
CA ALA A 17 14.43 -21.41 12.08
C ALA A 17 13.65 -20.11 11.85
N LEU A 18 12.65 -19.89 12.70
CA LEU A 18 11.95 -18.61 12.75
C LEU A 18 12.90 -17.54 13.35
N PRO A 19 12.86 -16.28 12.90
CA PRO A 19 13.66 -15.21 13.50
C PRO A 19 13.27 -15.03 14.97
N LEU A 20 14.26 -15.09 15.86
CA LEU A 20 14.08 -15.04 17.32
C LEU A 20 13.89 -13.61 17.84
N SER A 21 14.24 -12.60 17.04
CA SER A 21 14.18 -11.19 17.42
C SER A 21 13.40 -10.39 16.40
N ILE A 22 12.31 -9.81 16.84
CA ILE A 22 11.55 -8.82 16.08
C ILE A 22 11.94 -7.44 16.62
N PRO A 23 12.39 -6.51 15.76
CA PRO A 23 12.71 -5.15 16.18
C PRO A 23 11.49 -4.48 16.82
N SER A 24 11.72 -3.73 17.90
CA SER A 24 10.66 -2.92 18.50
C SER A 24 10.48 -1.64 17.66
N ILE A 25 9.27 -1.41 17.20
CA ILE A 25 8.93 -0.12 16.57
C ILE A 25 8.74 0.89 17.71
N PRO A 26 9.40 2.06 17.66
CA PRO A 26 9.25 3.07 18.69
C PRO A 26 7.79 3.51 18.81
N ALA A 27 7.32 3.69 20.04
CA ALA A 27 5.98 4.18 20.33
C ALA A 27 5.86 5.64 19.86
N GLY A 28 4.81 5.93 19.12
CA GLY A 28 4.55 7.23 18.52
C GLY A 28 4.79 7.17 17.02
N ILE A 29 3.69 7.19 16.26
CA ILE A 29 3.75 7.24 14.81
C ILE A 29 3.66 8.71 14.44
N PRO A 30 4.77 9.33 13.97
CA PRO A 30 4.68 10.67 13.40
C PRO A 30 3.71 10.65 12.21
N SER A 31 2.88 11.69 12.08
CA SER A 31 2.02 11.89 10.90
C SER A 31 2.76 11.71 9.58
N ASP A 32 4.05 12.03 9.56
CA ASP A 32 4.96 11.88 8.43
C ASP A 32 5.06 10.44 7.88
N LEU A 33 4.83 9.41 8.71
CA LEU A 33 4.87 8.01 8.24
C LEU A 33 3.64 7.66 7.40
N ILE A 34 2.49 8.23 7.72
CA ILE A 34 1.26 8.01 6.95
C ILE A 34 1.35 8.71 5.60
N GLU A 35 1.97 9.89 5.55
CA GLU A 35 2.21 10.59 4.29
C GLU A 35 3.17 9.84 3.35
N ARG A 36 3.97 8.89 3.86
CA ARG A 36 4.83 8.04 3.03
C ARG A 36 4.04 6.94 2.30
N ARG A 37 2.85 6.61 2.77
CA ARG A 37 2.01 5.57 2.15
C ARG A 37 1.67 5.90 0.70
N PRO A 38 1.85 4.95 -0.23
CA PRO A 38 1.56 5.20 -1.64
C PRO A 38 0.09 5.51 -1.92
N ASP A 39 -0.85 4.90 -1.17
CA ASP A 39 -2.29 5.14 -1.31
C ASP A 39 -2.69 6.55 -0.86
N VAL A 40 -2.09 7.06 0.22
CA VAL A 40 -2.29 8.44 0.70
C VAL A 40 -1.71 9.45 -0.30
N LYS A 41 -0.48 9.22 -0.79
CA LYS A 41 0.11 10.04 -1.85
C LYS A 41 -0.75 10.09 -3.11
N ALA A 42 -1.26 8.93 -3.53
CA ALA A 42 -2.13 8.86 -4.69
C ALA A 42 -3.44 9.64 -4.48
N ALA A 43 -4.00 9.62 -3.26
CA ALA A 43 -5.19 10.40 -2.93
C ALA A 43 -4.91 11.91 -2.95
N ILE A 44 -3.77 12.36 -2.41
CA ILE A 44 -3.35 13.77 -2.46
C ILE A 44 -3.14 14.24 -3.90
N ASN A 45 -2.45 13.43 -4.73
CA ASN A 45 -2.23 13.77 -6.14
C ASN A 45 -3.55 13.83 -6.94
N LYS A 46 -4.58 13.07 -6.55
CA LYS A 46 -5.93 13.17 -7.15
C LYS A 46 -6.61 14.49 -6.81
N ILE A 47 -6.44 15.01 -5.59
CA ILE A 47 -6.95 16.35 -5.23
C ILE A 47 -6.27 17.40 -6.11
N GLU A 48 -4.95 17.32 -6.27
CA GLU A 48 -4.19 18.26 -7.09
C GLU A 48 -4.66 18.22 -8.56
N ALA A 49 -4.82 17.03 -9.14
CA ALA A 49 -5.35 16.86 -10.48
C ALA A 49 -6.76 17.47 -10.63
N ALA A 50 -7.68 17.18 -9.70
CA ALA A 50 -9.03 17.73 -9.72
C ALA A 50 -9.03 19.27 -9.56
N SER A 51 -8.11 19.84 -8.77
CA SER A 51 -7.94 21.27 -8.61
C SER A 51 -7.50 21.94 -9.91
N PHE A 52 -6.56 21.34 -10.65
CA PHE A 52 -6.16 21.83 -11.98
C PHE A 52 -7.30 21.74 -13.00
N GLU A 53 -8.10 20.68 -12.98
CA GLU A 53 -9.27 20.56 -13.84
C GLU A 53 -10.33 21.65 -13.51
N HIS A 54 -10.54 21.95 -12.22
CA HIS A 54 -11.42 23.03 -11.80
C HIS A 54 -10.89 24.39 -12.29
N VAL A 55 -9.60 24.67 -12.12
CA VAL A 55 -8.96 25.90 -12.62
C VAL A 55 -9.08 25.99 -14.15
N GLN A 56 -8.84 24.89 -14.87
CA GLN A 56 -9.01 24.82 -16.32
C GLN A 56 -10.45 25.15 -16.73
N SER A 57 -11.44 24.59 -16.03
CA SER A 57 -12.86 24.85 -16.32
C SER A 57 -13.23 26.33 -16.16
N LYS A 58 -12.64 27.02 -15.16
CA LYS A 58 -12.78 28.48 -14.99
C LYS A 58 -12.11 29.25 -16.13
N ARG A 59 -10.92 28.84 -16.54
CA ARG A 59 -10.18 29.47 -17.66
C ARG A 59 -10.92 29.33 -18.98
N ASN A 60 -11.71 28.29 -19.20
CA ASN A 60 -12.53 28.09 -20.38
C ASN A 60 -13.69 29.10 -20.52
N LEU A 61 -13.92 29.91 -19.49
CA LEU A 61 -14.85 31.05 -19.56
C LEU A 61 -14.24 32.29 -20.26
N PHE A 62 -12.92 32.33 -20.40
CA PHE A 62 -12.18 33.44 -21.02
C PHE A 62 -11.85 33.16 -22.47
N PRO A 63 -11.49 34.21 -23.27
CA PRO A 63 -11.04 34.02 -24.63
C PRO A 63 -9.81 33.11 -24.71
N SER A 64 -9.83 32.25 -25.73
CA SER A 64 -8.66 31.43 -26.10
C SER A 64 -7.89 32.07 -27.23
N PHE A 65 -6.57 31.99 -27.16
CA PHE A 65 -5.64 32.49 -28.18
C PHE A 65 -4.97 31.30 -28.83
N SER A 66 -5.02 31.22 -30.17
CA SER A 66 -4.31 30.20 -30.90
C SER A 66 -3.42 30.85 -31.97
N LEU A 67 -2.19 30.32 -32.09
CA LEU A 67 -1.25 30.69 -33.12
C LEU A 67 -0.98 29.44 -33.96
N THR A 68 -1.17 29.54 -35.25
CA THR A 68 -0.94 28.43 -36.16
C THR A 68 0.11 28.85 -37.19
N ALA A 69 1.16 28.07 -37.33
CA ALA A 69 2.15 28.21 -38.37
C ALA A 69 2.13 26.95 -39.26
N THR A 70 2.05 27.13 -40.54
CA THR A 70 2.14 26.04 -41.51
C THR A 70 3.22 26.39 -42.53
N GLY A 71 4.09 25.43 -42.83
CA GLY A 71 5.11 25.53 -43.86
C GLY A 71 5.11 24.27 -44.72
N GLY A 72 5.28 24.44 -46.00
CA GLY A 72 5.28 23.34 -46.94
C GLY A 72 5.72 23.78 -48.35
N THR A 73 5.60 22.89 -49.32
CA THR A 73 5.86 23.17 -50.71
C THR A 73 4.56 23.07 -51.48
N SER A 74 4.29 24.02 -52.40
CA SER A 74 3.11 24.02 -53.23
C SER A 74 3.55 24.16 -54.68
N ALA A 75 3.46 23.10 -55.46
CA ALA A 75 3.86 23.05 -56.86
C ALA A 75 2.71 22.50 -57.74
N SER A 76 2.68 22.92 -59.02
CA SER A 76 1.70 22.41 -59.97
C SER A 76 2.09 21.04 -60.52
N ASP A 77 3.36 20.69 -60.53
CA ASP A 77 3.89 19.41 -60.97
C ASP A 77 4.51 18.63 -59.82
N LEU A 78 4.35 17.31 -59.84
CA LEU A 78 4.84 16.41 -58.80
C LEU A 78 6.36 16.44 -58.64
N ASN A 79 7.09 16.70 -59.75
CA ASN A 79 8.56 16.78 -59.76
C ASN A 79 9.09 18.02 -59.04
N ASP A 80 8.27 19.04 -58.88
CA ASP A 80 8.69 20.31 -58.26
C ASP A 80 8.37 20.36 -56.75
N ILE A 81 7.71 19.34 -56.19
CA ILE A 81 7.34 19.30 -54.76
C ILE A 81 8.57 19.32 -53.84
N LEU A 82 9.69 18.73 -54.30
CA LEU A 82 10.93 18.69 -53.53
C LEU A 82 11.89 19.88 -53.80
N ASN A 83 11.48 20.78 -54.72
CA ASN A 83 12.25 21.96 -55.05
C ASN A 83 11.95 23.09 -54.04
N GLY A 84 12.98 23.60 -53.37
CA GLY A 84 12.90 24.66 -52.38
C GLY A 84 12.33 26.00 -52.89
N ASP A 85 12.34 26.21 -54.19
CA ASP A 85 11.85 27.45 -54.83
C ASP A 85 10.32 27.61 -54.72
N TYR A 86 9.61 26.52 -54.43
CA TYR A 86 8.15 26.50 -54.26
C TYR A 86 7.71 26.45 -52.79
N SER A 87 8.56 26.89 -51.86
CA SER A 87 8.22 26.92 -50.44
C SER A 87 7.13 27.96 -50.14
N VAL A 88 6.15 27.54 -49.37
CA VAL A 88 5.03 28.41 -48.91
C VAL A 88 4.97 28.33 -47.40
N TRP A 89 4.69 29.45 -46.77
CA TRP A 89 4.44 29.49 -45.32
C TRP A 89 3.23 30.36 -45.02
N ASN A 90 2.53 30.03 -43.95
CA ASN A 90 1.41 30.81 -43.43
C ASN A 90 1.52 30.91 -41.91
N LEU A 91 1.27 32.10 -41.37
CA LEU A 91 1.15 32.38 -39.95
C LEU A 91 -0.18 33.00 -39.68
N GLY A 92 -1.04 32.32 -38.90
CA GLY A 92 -2.35 32.78 -38.49
C GLY A 92 -2.44 32.91 -36.97
N ALA A 93 -3.04 34.01 -36.50
CA ALA A 93 -3.43 34.21 -35.10
C ALA A 93 -4.95 34.27 -35.02
N ASN A 94 -5.55 33.57 -34.08
CA ASN A 94 -6.99 33.56 -33.85
C ASN A 94 -7.31 33.74 -32.37
N ILE A 95 -8.36 34.56 -32.10
CA ILE A 95 -8.91 34.80 -30.76
C ILE A 95 -10.37 34.39 -30.78
N THR A 96 -10.73 33.44 -29.93
CA THR A 96 -12.11 32.96 -29.82
C THR A 96 -12.63 33.14 -28.39
N ALA A 97 -13.75 33.89 -28.26
CA ALA A 97 -14.40 34.12 -26.96
C ALA A 97 -15.81 33.50 -26.96
N PRO A 98 -16.14 32.64 -25.98
CA PRO A 98 -17.50 32.10 -25.87
C PRO A 98 -18.43 33.15 -25.25
N ILE A 99 -19.35 33.70 -26.02
CA ILE A 99 -20.30 34.74 -25.54
C ILE A 99 -21.55 34.10 -24.96
N PHE A 100 -22.15 33.15 -25.66
CA PHE A 100 -23.39 32.49 -25.27
C PHE A 100 -23.32 30.97 -25.49
N GLN A 101 -23.49 30.19 -24.43
CA GLN A 101 -23.50 28.73 -24.48
C GLN A 101 -24.54 28.10 -23.53
N SER A 102 -25.68 28.75 -23.37
CA SER A 102 -26.83 28.25 -22.58
C SER A 102 -26.42 27.76 -21.16
N GLY A 103 -25.45 28.39 -20.54
CA GLY A 103 -24.98 28.01 -19.22
C GLY A 103 -24.01 26.80 -19.16
N ARG A 104 -23.72 26.16 -20.30
CA ARG A 104 -22.89 24.94 -20.37
C ARG A 104 -21.53 25.11 -19.65
N LEU A 105 -20.81 26.17 -19.93
CA LEU A 105 -19.51 26.41 -19.32
C LEU A 105 -19.60 26.67 -17.80
N ARG A 106 -20.58 27.44 -17.34
CA ARG A 106 -20.82 27.69 -15.92
C ARG A 106 -21.19 26.42 -15.17
N ASN A 107 -22.04 25.57 -15.77
CA ASN A 107 -22.40 24.30 -15.16
C ASN A 107 -21.21 23.31 -15.15
N ASN A 108 -20.32 23.38 -16.16
CA ASN A 108 -19.07 22.60 -16.15
C ASN A 108 -18.14 23.03 -15.00
N VAL A 109 -18.05 24.32 -14.69
CA VAL A 109 -17.30 24.81 -13.51
C VAL A 109 -17.88 24.22 -12.22
N LYS A 110 -19.20 24.24 -12.05
CA LYS A 110 -19.87 23.63 -10.88
C LYS A 110 -19.64 22.13 -10.79
N LEU A 111 -19.66 21.43 -11.94
CA LEU A 111 -19.38 20.01 -12.01
C LEU A 111 -17.94 19.72 -11.53
N LYS A 112 -16.96 20.49 -12.02
CA LYS A 112 -15.55 20.33 -11.60
C LYS A 112 -15.30 20.69 -10.15
N ASP A 113 -16.01 21.67 -9.62
CA ASP A 113 -16.01 22.02 -8.20
C ASP A 113 -16.52 20.87 -7.32
N SER A 114 -17.63 20.25 -7.71
CA SER A 114 -18.16 19.07 -7.02
C SER A 114 -17.19 17.87 -7.12
N GLN A 115 -16.51 17.67 -8.25
CA GLN A 115 -15.51 16.62 -8.43
C GLN A 115 -14.28 16.85 -7.53
N LEU A 116 -13.86 18.11 -7.35
CA LEU A 116 -12.80 18.47 -6.41
C LEU A 116 -13.21 18.13 -4.97
N SER A 117 -14.41 18.52 -4.55
CA SER A 117 -14.91 18.19 -3.22
C SER A 117 -15.03 16.69 -2.96
N ILE A 118 -15.42 15.91 -3.98
CA ILE A 118 -15.41 14.43 -3.88
C ILE A 118 -13.98 13.92 -3.66
N SER A 119 -13.00 14.43 -4.40
CA SER A 119 -11.60 14.02 -4.25
C SER A 119 -11.03 14.33 -2.86
N GLU A 120 -11.40 15.48 -2.28
CA GLU A 120 -11.02 15.88 -0.92
C GLU A 120 -11.61 14.92 0.13
N ILE A 121 -12.89 14.56 -0.01
CA ILE A 121 -13.57 13.61 0.89
C ILE A 121 -12.95 12.20 0.77
N GLU A 122 -12.66 11.76 -0.44
CA GLU A 122 -12.01 10.46 -0.67
C GLU A 122 -10.60 10.40 -0.08
N ALA A 123 -9.83 11.48 -0.18
CA ALA A 123 -8.52 11.57 0.45
C ALA A 123 -8.62 11.54 1.98
N ALA A 124 -9.53 12.31 2.57
CA ALA A 124 -9.79 12.27 4.02
C ALA A 124 -10.18 10.85 4.48
N LYS A 125 -11.06 10.18 3.74
CA LYS A 125 -11.45 8.78 4.03
C LYS A 125 -10.25 7.83 3.94
N THR A 126 -9.36 8.00 2.96
CA THR A 126 -8.15 7.19 2.80
C THR A 126 -7.20 7.40 3.97
N MET A 127 -7.00 8.64 4.42
CA MET A 127 -6.19 8.96 5.58
C MET A 127 -6.74 8.34 6.87
N ILE A 128 -8.05 8.50 7.14
CA ILE A 128 -8.70 7.89 8.31
C ILE A 128 -8.54 6.37 8.31
N ARG A 129 -8.70 5.75 7.14
CA ARG A 129 -8.51 4.30 6.98
C ARG A 129 -7.06 3.90 7.27
N ALA A 130 -6.07 4.66 6.77
CA ALA A 130 -4.67 4.42 7.03
C ALA A 130 -4.35 4.48 8.53
N PHE A 131 -4.86 5.48 9.25
CA PHE A 131 -4.73 5.58 10.71
C PHE A 131 -5.35 4.36 11.41
N SER A 132 -6.56 3.98 11.03
CA SER A 132 -7.25 2.81 11.61
C SER A 132 -6.46 1.51 11.40
N GLU A 133 -5.88 1.31 10.21
CA GLU A 133 -5.06 0.13 9.91
C GLU A 133 -3.80 0.06 10.78
N VAL A 134 -3.14 1.19 11.01
CA VAL A 134 -1.96 1.26 11.88
C VAL A 134 -2.33 0.98 13.34
N GLU A 135 -3.37 1.62 13.86
CA GLU A 135 -3.85 1.39 15.24
C GLU A 135 -4.25 -0.08 15.47
N GLN A 136 -4.96 -0.67 14.50
CA GLN A 136 -5.31 -2.10 14.57
C GLN A 136 -4.07 -2.99 14.56
N ALA A 137 -3.09 -2.70 13.71
CA ALA A 137 -1.85 -3.48 13.63
C ALA A 137 -1.04 -3.39 14.93
N LEU A 138 -0.95 -2.21 15.56
CA LEU A 138 -0.31 -2.01 16.86
C LEU A 138 -1.02 -2.77 17.97
N PHE A 139 -2.36 -2.71 18.01
CA PHE A 139 -3.15 -3.45 18.99
C PHE A 139 -2.93 -4.96 18.86
N VAL A 140 -3.03 -5.50 17.64
CA VAL A 140 -2.78 -6.92 17.36
C VAL A 140 -1.37 -7.34 17.77
N GLN A 141 -0.36 -6.53 17.46
CA GLN A 141 1.03 -6.82 17.86
C GLN A 141 1.19 -6.89 19.39
N SER A 142 0.58 -5.97 20.14
CA SER A 142 0.63 -5.97 21.60
C SER A 142 -0.06 -7.21 22.19
N ALA A 143 -1.22 -7.58 21.65
CA ALA A 143 -1.98 -8.77 22.09
C ALA A 143 -1.22 -10.07 21.81
N ILE A 144 -0.61 -10.21 20.62
CA ILE A 144 0.20 -11.41 20.30
C ILE A 144 1.44 -11.50 21.17
N LYS A 145 2.07 -10.39 21.53
CA LYS A 145 3.22 -10.38 22.45
C LYS A 145 2.84 -10.95 23.82
N GLU A 146 1.72 -10.56 24.39
CA GLU A 146 1.23 -11.10 25.67
C GLU A 146 0.83 -12.58 25.53
N GLN A 147 0.16 -12.95 24.43
CA GLN A 147 -0.17 -14.33 24.13
C GLN A 147 1.08 -15.22 24.04
N LEU A 148 2.13 -14.76 23.35
CA LEU A 148 3.39 -15.51 23.24
C LEU A 148 4.01 -15.75 24.61
N LYS A 149 4.01 -14.74 25.48
CA LYS A 149 4.51 -14.87 26.85
C LYS A 149 3.75 -15.94 27.64
N ALA A 150 2.42 -15.93 27.56
CA ALA A 150 1.58 -16.92 28.23
C ALA A 150 1.81 -18.34 27.71
N VAL A 151 1.85 -18.51 26.39
CA VAL A 151 2.05 -19.82 25.74
C VAL A 151 3.47 -20.35 25.98
N SER A 152 4.48 -19.48 26.02
CA SER A 152 5.86 -19.89 26.36
C SER A 152 5.95 -20.41 27.80
N ALA A 153 5.25 -19.78 28.74
CA ALA A 153 5.18 -20.28 30.10
C ALA A 153 4.45 -21.63 30.18
N ALA A 154 3.36 -21.80 29.44
CA ALA A 154 2.62 -23.07 29.37
C ALA A 154 3.47 -24.21 28.73
N GLU A 155 4.27 -23.92 27.69
CA GLU A 155 5.21 -24.89 27.13
C GLU A 155 6.24 -25.34 28.15
N GLN A 156 6.86 -24.41 28.86
CA GLN A 156 7.86 -24.73 29.90
C GLN A 156 7.26 -25.60 30.98
N GLN A 157 6.06 -25.30 31.46
CA GLN A 157 5.37 -26.09 32.50
C GLN A 157 4.99 -27.49 32.01
N SER A 158 4.44 -27.61 30.80
CA SER A 158 4.09 -28.91 30.23
C SER A 158 5.32 -29.78 29.96
N LYS A 159 6.43 -29.17 29.52
CA LYS A 159 7.73 -29.85 29.43
C LYS A 159 8.22 -30.37 30.76
N ALA A 160 8.15 -29.55 31.78
CA ALA A 160 8.56 -29.95 33.13
C ALA A 160 7.67 -31.11 33.67
N ALA A 161 6.36 -31.04 33.42
CA ALA A 161 5.44 -32.11 33.79
C ALA A 161 5.75 -33.43 33.07
N TYR A 162 6.06 -33.38 31.78
CA TYR A 162 6.50 -34.55 30.99
C TYR A 162 7.78 -35.14 31.60
N LEU A 163 8.80 -34.32 31.84
CA LEU A 163 10.09 -34.80 32.39
C LEU A 163 9.90 -35.46 33.77
N LEU A 164 9.03 -34.87 34.61
CA LEU A 164 8.70 -35.45 35.90
C LEU A 164 7.96 -36.78 35.78
N ALA A 165 6.98 -36.89 34.87
CA ALA A 165 6.26 -38.13 34.62
C ALA A 165 7.19 -39.22 34.10
N PHE A 166 8.14 -38.88 33.24
CA PHE A 166 9.13 -39.81 32.69
C PHE A 166 10.10 -40.32 33.78
N ASP A 167 10.60 -39.44 34.66
CA ASP A 167 11.46 -39.83 35.78
C ASP A 167 10.73 -40.79 36.75
N ARG A 168 9.45 -40.50 37.08
CA ARG A 168 8.62 -41.38 37.90
C ARG A 168 8.38 -42.74 37.27
N TYR A 169 8.16 -42.77 35.96
CA TYR A 169 8.01 -44.04 35.24
C TYR A 169 9.26 -44.88 35.29
N GLN A 170 10.45 -44.28 35.08
CA GLN A 170 11.73 -45.01 35.23
C GLN A 170 11.94 -45.61 36.64
N LYS A 171 11.37 -44.96 37.64
CA LYS A 171 11.39 -45.43 39.02
C LYS A 171 10.27 -46.42 39.39
N GLY A 172 9.39 -46.78 38.39
CA GLY A 172 8.25 -47.66 38.60
C GLY A 172 7.11 -47.06 39.41
N LEU A 173 7.06 -45.70 39.53
CA LEU A 173 6.09 -44.98 40.37
C LEU A 173 4.84 -44.49 39.58
N THR A 174 4.83 -44.64 38.28
CA THR A 174 3.68 -44.30 37.40
C THR A 174 3.64 -45.20 36.18
N ASP A 175 2.55 -45.20 35.45
CA ASP A 175 2.34 -45.99 34.24
C ASP A 175 2.79 -45.22 32.98
N LEU A 176 2.99 -45.97 31.88
CA LEU A 176 3.35 -45.42 30.57
C LEU A 176 2.29 -44.50 29.99
N VAL A 177 1.01 -44.74 30.27
CA VAL A 177 -0.10 -43.91 29.73
C VAL A 177 0.02 -42.49 30.28
N THR A 178 0.35 -42.32 31.54
CA THR A 178 0.61 -41.00 32.18
C THR A 178 1.75 -40.27 31.47
N VAL A 179 2.83 -40.96 31.10
CA VAL A 179 3.97 -40.36 30.38
C VAL A 179 3.54 -39.93 28.98
N LEU A 180 2.84 -40.80 28.25
CA LEU A 180 2.37 -40.47 26.89
C LEU A 180 1.38 -39.31 26.88
N ASN A 181 0.47 -39.23 27.85
CA ASN A 181 -0.45 -38.11 27.99
C ASN A 181 0.31 -36.77 28.25
N SER A 182 1.29 -36.80 29.16
CA SER A 182 2.12 -35.63 29.45
C SER A 182 2.96 -35.22 28.22
N GLN A 183 3.48 -36.18 27.46
CA GLN A 183 4.21 -35.93 26.22
C GLN A 183 3.31 -35.29 25.17
N ASN A 184 2.09 -35.82 24.97
CA ASN A 184 1.13 -35.27 24.02
C ASN A 184 0.77 -33.83 24.41
N GLN A 185 0.53 -33.54 25.69
CA GLN A 185 0.26 -32.19 26.17
C GLN A 185 1.45 -31.25 25.89
N TRP A 186 2.67 -31.67 26.14
CA TRP A 186 3.86 -30.86 25.83
C TRP A 186 3.97 -30.63 24.32
N ARG A 187 3.80 -31.65 23.46
CA ARG A 187 3.81 -31.49 22.01
C ARG A 187 2.76 -30.50 21.52
N ASN A 188 1.57 -30.54 22.08
CA ASN A 188 0.48 -29.61 21.72
C ASN A 188 0.84 -28.17 22.09
N THR A 189 1.39 -27.94 23.29
CA THR A 189 1.80 -26.58 23.71
C THR A 189 3.00 -26.09 22.89
N GLN A 190 3.93 -26.97 22.51
CA GLN A 190 5.04 -26.64 21.62
C GLN A 190 4.56 -26.21 20.22
N SER A 191 3.60 -26.96 19.67
CA SER A 191 3.01 -26.61 18.37
C SER A 191 2.25 -25.28 18.43
N LEU A 192 1.55 -25.03 19.54
CA LEU A 192 0.85 -23.75 19.76
C LEU A 192 1.86 -22.60 19.86
N GLN A 193 2.98 -22.78 20.57
CA GLN A 193 4.03 -21.76 20.68
C GLN A 193 4.59 -21.38 19.29
N ILE A 194 4.91 -22.37 18.46
CA ILE A 194 5.41 -22.13 17.10
C ILE A 194 4.36 -21.36 16.27
N SER A 195 3.09 -21.72 16.40
CA SER A 195 2.00 -21.02 15.71
C SER A 195 1.87 -19.56 16.14
N VAL A 196 1.99 -19.28 17.44
CA VAL A 196 1.94 -17.90 17.95
C VAL A 196 3.18 -17.11 17.53
N GLN A 197 4.37 -17.72 17.52
CA GLN A 197 5.59 -17.09 16.99
C GLN A 197 5.44 -16.72 15.50
N LYS A 198 4.90 -17.63 14.71
CA LYS A 198 4.58 -17.33 13.28
C LYS A 198 3.63 -16.13 13.18
N ASN A 199 2.55 -16.11 13.97
CA ASN A 199 1.59 -15.01 13.96
C ASN A 199 2.22 -13.69 14.41
N GLN A 200 3.18 -13.71 15.32
CA GLN A 200 3.94 -12.52 15.73
C GLN A 200 4.73 -11.92 14.56
N ILE A 201 5.41 -12.76 13.79
CA ILE A 201 6.15 -12.31 12.59
C ILE A 201 5.19 -11.72 11.56
N MET A 202 4.06 -12.41 11.31
CA MET A 202 3.04 -11.91 10.36
C MET A 202 2.44 -10.57 10.80
N SER A 203 2.15 -10.40 12.11
CA SER A 203 1.61 -9.14 12.62
C SER A 203 2.62 -8.00 12.50
N PHE A 204 3.91 -8.28 12.71
CA PHE A 204 4.98 -7.31 12.50
C PHE A 204 5.09 -6.90 11.03
N THR A 205 5.05 -7.86 10.10
CA THR A 205 5.04 -7.57 8.66
C THR A 205 3.84 -6.73 8.26
N ASN A 206 2.64 -7.04 8.78
CA ASN A 206 1.44 -6.25 8.52
C ASN A 206 1.56 -4.83 9.06
N LEU A 207 2.18 -4.65 10.23
CA LEU A 207 2.44 -3.32 10.78
C LEU A 207 3.42 -2.52 9.90
N LEU A 208 4.49 -3.15 9.39
CA LEU A 208 5.41 -2.52 8.44
C LEU A 208 4.68 -2.07 7.16
N LEU A 209 3.81 -2.92 6.62
CA LEU A 209 2.99 -2.58 5.46
C LEU A 209 2.03 -1.42 5.75
N ALA A 210 1.37 -1.43 6.90
CA ALA A 210 0.47 -0.35 7.32
C ALA A 210 1.20 0.99 7.48
N LEU A 211 2.49 0.97 7.84
CA LEU A 211 3.35 2.15 7.96
C LEU A 211 3.96 2.62 6.62
N GLY A 212 3.69 1.91 5.50
CA GLY A 212 4.18 2.28 4.17
C GLY A 212 5.47 1.58 3.72
N GLY A 213 5.93 0.55 4.44
CA GLY A 213 6.90 -0.44 3.93
C GLY A 213 8.38 -0.06 3.92
N ASN A 214 8.78 1.14 4.29
CA ASN A 214 10.20 1.57 4.31
C ASN A 214 10.64 2.00 5.71
N PHE A 215 11.42 1.13 6.37
CA PHE A 215 12.18 1.42 7.60
C PHE A 215 13.63 1.00 7.44
#